data_1f7012f261f1a962b14465511edad947
#
_entry.id   1f7012f261f1a962b14465511edad947
#
_cell.length_a   1.000
_cell.length_b   1.000
_cell.length_c   1.000
_cell.angle_alpha   90.00
_cell.angle_beta   90.00
_cell.angle_gamma   90.00
#
_symmetry.space_group_name_H-M   'P 1'
#
loop_
_entity.id
_entity.type
_entity.pdbx_description
1 polymer ?
#
loop_
_entity_poly.entity_id
_entity_poly.type
_entity_poly.pdbx_seq_one_letter_code
_entity_poly.pdbx_strand_id
1 'polypeptide(L)'
;MSRPVLVTTSYRGVFFGYAENTDGDTIKLTRARNCIYWPVGNKGFLGLASDGPQKGARIGPPADIELRGITCVAECTEAAVTAWEAGLWSK
;
A
#
# COMPACT_ATOMS: atom_id res chain seq x y z
N MET A 1 -6.69 -2.91 16.94
CA MET A 1 -5.90 -3.84 16.12
C MET A 1 -5.58 -3.21 14.77
N SER A 2 -4.36 -3.37 14.30
CA SER A 2 -4.00 -2.83 13.00
C SER A 2 -4.52 -3.72 11.87
N ARG A 3 -4.87 -3.09 10.75
CA ARG A 3 -5.38 -3.78 9.58
C ARG A 3 -4.48 -3.48 8.39
N PRO A 4 -4.25 -4.44 7.51
CA PRO A 4 -3.49 -4.17 6.28
C PRO A 4 -4.36 -3.38 5.30
N VAL A 5 -3.87 -2.23 4.87
CA VAL A 5 -4.60 -1.34 3.98
C VAL A 5 -3.71 -0.80 2.88
N LEU A 6 -4.34 -0.42 1.78
CA LEU A 6 -3.68 0.30 0.71
C LEU A 6 -4.26 1.71 0.67
N VAL A 7 -3.40 2.71 0.73
CA VAL A 7 -3.79 4.10 0.90
C VAL A 7 -3.28 4.95 -0.25
N THR A 8 -4.14 5.81 -0.79
CA THR A 8 -3.72 6.82 -1.76
C THR A 8 -3.83 8.20 -1.15
N THR A 9 -2.98 9.10 -1.62
CA THR A 9 -2.97 10.48 -1.18
C THR A 9 -3.22 11.42 -2.35
N SER A 10 -3.51 12.68 -2.05
CA SER A 10 -3.78 13.70 -3.07
C SER A 10 -2.58 13.98 -3.97
N TYR A 11 -1.39 13.59 -3.57
CA TYR A 11 -0.18 13.78 -4.35
C TYR A 11 0.26 12.51 -5.08
N ARG A 12 -0.69 11.64 -5.42
CA ARG A 12 -0.47 10.40 -6.16
C ARG A 12 0.38 9.38 -5.40
N GLY A 13 0.44 9.50 -4.09
CA GLY A 13 1.12 8.48 -3.29
C GLY A 13 0.26 7.23 -3.19
N VAL A 14 0.90 6.06 -3.28
CA VAL A 14 0.23 4.77 -3.07
C VAL A 14 1.09 3.99 -2.08
N PHE A 15 0.48 3.63 -0.95
CA PHE A 15 1.20 3.02 0.16
C PHE A 15 0.43 1.84 0.71
N PHE A 16 1.16 0.76 0.95
CA PHE A 16 0.65 -0.38 1.72
C PHE A 16 1.15 -0.23 3.15
N GLY A 17 0.34 -0.61 4.13
CA GLY A 17 0.79 -0.61 5.51
C GLY A 17 -0.30 -1.08 6.44
N TYR A 18 -0.02 -0.99 7.73
CA TYR A 18 -0.96 -1.44 8.77
C TYR A 18 -1.44 -0.22 9.55
N ALA A 19 -2.75 -0.08 9.66
CA ALA A 19 -3.38 1.05 10.33
C ALA A 19 -4.34 0.57 11.41
N GLU A 20 -4.35 1.26 12.55
CA GLU A 20 -5.32 0.98 13.60
C GLU A 20 -6.57 1.83 13.42
N ASN A 21 -6.42 3.03 12.87
CA ASN A 21 -7.51 3.96 12.66
C ASN A 21 -7.46 4.49 11.23
N THR A 22 -8.58 4.36 10.51
CA THR A 22 -8.68 4.80 9.13
C THR A 22 -9.64 5.97 8.95
N ASP A 23 -10.08 6.60 10.03
CA ASP A 23 -10.97 7.75 9.97
C ASP A 23 -10.19 9.04 9.69
N GLY A 24 -10.84 9.98 9.01
CA GLY A 24 -10.26 11.28 8.71
C GLY A 24 -9.31 11.24 7.53
N ASP A 25 -8.58 12.34 7.32
CA ASP A 25 -7.68 12.47 6.18
C ASP A 25 -6.20 12.33 6.55
N THR A 26 -5.93 11.84 7.76
CA THR A 26 -4.59 11.55 8.24
C THR A 26 -4.54 10.11 8.69
N ILE A 27 -3.49 9.39 8.32
CA ILE A 27 -3.37 7.99 8.70
C ILE A 27 -1.92 7.67 9.06
N LYS A 28 -1.76 6.88 10.13
CA LYS A 28 -0.45 6.37 10.53
C LYS A 28 -0.34 4.92 10.09
N LEU A 29 0.70 4.61 9.34
CA LEU A 29 0.95 3.26 8.86
C LEU A 29 2.24 2.73 9.45
N THR A 30 2.18 1.50 9.99
CA THR A 30 3.38 0.80 10.41
C THR A 30 3.79 -0.17 9.32
N ARG A 31 5.08 -0.36 9.17
CA ARG A 31 5.67 -1.21 8.14
C ARG A 31 5.12 -0.86 6.75
N ALA A 32 5.02 0.44 6.49
CA ALA A 32 4.47 0.93 5.23
C ALA A 32 5.47 0.74 4.10
N ARG A 33 4.95 0.38 2.93
CA ARG A 33 5.76 0.24 1.74
C ARG A 33 5.15 1.08 0.62
N ASN A 34 5.98 1.89 0.00
CA ASN A 34 5.57 2.75 -1.09
C ASN A 34 5.55 1.96 -2.40
N CYS A 35 4.46 2.08 -3.15
CA CYS A 35 4.42 1.52 -4.50
C CYS A 35 4.91 2.59 -5.47
N ILE A 36 6.12 2.41 -5.95
CA ILE A 36 6.78 3.37 -6.85
C ILE A 36 6.23 3.24 -8.27
N TYR A 37 5.98 2.01 -8.69
CA TYR A 37 5.51 1.73 -10.04
C TYR A 37 4.79 0.39 -10.07
N TRP A 38 3.73 0.30 -10.87
CA TRP A 38 3.10 -0.99 -11.14
C TRP A 38 2.75 -1.09 -12.64
N PRO A 39 2.98 -2.28 -13.24
CA PRO A 39 2.64 -2.47 -14.65
C PRO A 39 1.14 -2.71 -14.83
N VAL A 40 0.70 -2.66 -16.07
CA VAL A 40 -0.70 -2.87 -16.43
C VAL A 40 -1.24 -4.21 -15.89
N GLY A 41 -0.39 -5.23 -15.86
CA GLY A 41 -0.77 -6.54 -15.34
C GLY A 41 -1.19 -6.54 -13.88
N ASN A 42 -0.90 -5.47 -13.13
CA ASN A 42 -1.32 -5.33 -11.74
C ASN A 42 -2.80 -4.93 -11.59
N LYS A 43 -3.47 -4.61 -12.68
CA LYS A 43 -4.90 -4.25 -12.69
C LYS A 43 -5.18 -2.97 -11.89
N GLY A 44 -4.23 -2.05 -11.86
CA GLY A 44 -4.38 -0.75 -11.24
C GLY A 44 -4.36 -0.79 -9.72
N PHE A 45 -4.91 0.26 -9.10
CA PHE A 45 -4.89 0.43 -7.65
C PHE A 45 -5.63 -0.70 -6.92
N LEU A 46 -6.82 -1.04 -7.38
CA LEU A 46 -7.59 -2.11 -6.71
C LEU A 46 -6.93 -3.46 -6.87
N GLY A 47 -6.22 -3.68 -7.96
CA GLY A 47 -5.43 -4.90 -8.14
C GLY A 47 -4.32 -5.02 -7.12
N LEU A 48 -3.72 -3.89 -6.74
CA LEU A 48 -2.70 -3.89 -5.69
C LEU A 48 -3.30 -4.29 -4.33
N ALA A 49 -4.55 -3.94 -4.08
CA ALA A 49 -5.22 -4.30 -2.83
C ALA A 49 -5.70 -5.74 -2.84
N SER A 50 -6.10 -6.28 -4.00
CA SER A 50 -6.63 -7.63 -4.06
C SER A 50 -5.56 -8.70 -4.30
N ASP A 51 -4.56 -8.40 -5.13
CA ASP A 51 -3.53 -9.36 -5.50
C ASP A 51 -2.13 -8.99 -5.02
N GLY A 52 -1.93 -7.73 -4.66
CA GLY A 52 -0.62 -7.22 -4.28
C GLY A 52 0.25 -6.90 -5.49
N PRO A 53 1.50 -6.45 -5.24
CA PRO A 53 2.40 -6.14 -6.34
C PRO A 53 2.81 -7.39 -7.09
N GLN A 54 2.70 -7.33 -8.40
CA GLN A 54 3.03 -8.44 -9.28
C GLN A 54 4.40 -8.23 -9.90
N LYS A 55 4.84 -9.19 -10.69
CA LYS A 55 6.13 -9.11 -11.34
C LYS A 55 6.23 -7.81 -12.15
N GLY A 56 7.32 -7.09 -11.96
CA GLY A 56 7.54 -5.81 -12.62
C GLY A 56 7.16 -4.61 -11.79
N ALA A 57 6.42 -4.78 -10.70
CA ALA A 57 6.11 -3.69 -9.80
C ALA A 57 7.34 -3.29 -8.99
N ARG A 58 7.43 -2.01 -8.66
CA ARG A 58 8.52 -1.49 -7.83
C ARG A 58 7.97 -1.00 -6.52
N ILE A 59 8.48 -1.52 -5.43
CA ILE A 59 8.05 -1.14 -4.09
C ILE A 59 9.27 -0.80 -3.24
N GLY A 60 9.08 0.12 -2.30
CA GLY A 60 10.17 0.56 -1.44
C GLY A 60 10.33 -0.30 -0.19
N PRO A 61 11.35 -0.01 0.61
CA PRO A 61 11.56 -0.71 1.87
C PRO A 61 10.50 -0.32 2.90
N PRO A 62 10.27 -1.17 3.92
CA PRO A 62 9.28 -0.85 4.94
C PRO A 62 9.75 0.27 5.87
N ALA A 63 8.79 1.11 6.29
CA ALA A 63 9.04 2.18 7.25
C ALA A 63 7.73 2.59 7.89
N ASP A 64 7.80 3.16 9.08
CA ASP A 64 6.60 3.70 9.72
C ASP A 64 6.41 5.14 9.25
N ILE A 65 5.21 5.48 8.83
CA ILE A 65 4.94 6.82 8.27
C ILE A 65 3.57 7.32 8.73
N GLU A 66 3.40 8.63 8.60
CA GLU A 66 2.10 9.27 8.77
C GLU A 66 1.77 10.00 7.46
N LEU A 67 0.61 9.72 6.90
CA LEU A 67 0.17 10.31 5.65
C LEU A 67 -0.97 11.28 5.88
N ARG A 68 -1.00 12.34 5.09
CA ARG A 68 -2.05 13.36 5.13
C ARG A 68 -2.60 13.55 3.72
N GLY A 69 -3.83 14.05 3.65
CA GLY A 69 -4.49 14.22 2.35
C GLY A 69 -4.92 12.88 1.76
N ILE A 70 -5.51 12.04 2.59
CA ILE A 70 -5.93 10.70 2.19
C ILE A 70 -7.10 10.79 1.23
N THR A 71 -7.00 10.15 0.08
CA THR A 71 -8.07 10.12 -0.91
C THR A 71 -8.80 8.79 -0.94
N CYS A 72 -8.13 7.70 -0.58
CA CYS A 72 -8.75 6.39 -0.56
C CYS A 72 -8.01 5.45 0.37
N VAL A 73 -8.76 4.61 1.08
CA VAL A 73 -8.19 3.53 1.89
C VAL A 73 -8.89 2.24 1.46
N ALA A 74 -8.14 1.32 0.91
CA ALA A 74 -8.69 0.02 0.49
C ALA A 74 -8.13 -1.07 1.39
N GLU A 75 -8.97 -2.00 1.78
CA GLU A 75 -8.50 -3.13 2.58
C GLU A 75 -7.81 -4.15 1.67
N CYS A 76 -6.71 -4.71 2.17
CA CYS A 76 -5.94 -5.69 1.41
C CYS A 76 -6.38 -7.11 1.75
N THR A 77 -6.43 -7.97 0.73
CA THR A 77 -6.68 -9.39 0.91
C THR A 77 -5.45 -10.07 1.47
N GLU A 78 -5.61 -11.29 1.96
CA GLU A 78 -4.47 -12.07 2.46
C GLU A 78 -3.43 -12.29 1.36
N ALA A 79 -3.88 -12.53 0.13
CA ALA A 79 -2.96 -12.70 -1.00
C ALA A 79 -2.15 -11.42 -1.23
N ALA A 80 -2.81 -10.27 -1.14
CA ALA A 80 -2.11 -8.99 -1.31
C ALA A 80 -1.11 -8.76 -0.18
N VAL A 81 -1.48 -9.04 1.06
CA VAL A 81 -0.59 -8.88 2.19
C VAL A 81 0.67 -9.73 2.01
N THR A 82 0.49 -10.99 1.62
CA THR A 82 1.62 -11.89 1.39
C THR A 82 2.55 -11.33 0.30
N ALA A 83 1.98 -10.86 -0.79
CA ALA A 83 2.77 -10.31 -1.89
C ALA A 83 3.51 -9.03 -1.48
N TRP A 84 2.84 -8.14 -0.72
CA TRP A 84 3.48 -6.91 -0.27
C TRP A 84 4.63 -7.18 0.69
N GLU A 85 4.42 -8.10 1.65
CA GLU A 85 5.45 -8.38 2.65
C GLU A 85 6.62 -9.17 2.08
N ALA A 86 6.37 -10.05 1.12
CA ALA A 86 7.41 -10.84 0.50
C ALA A 86 8.18 -10.06 -0.57
N GLY A 87 7.62 -8.96 -1.07
CA GLY A 87 8.23 -8.19 -2.14
C GLY A 87 9.60 -7.66 -1.74
N LEU A 88 10.58 -7.84 -2.62
CA LEU A 88 11.91 -7.33 -2.39
C LEU A 88 11.97 -5.84 -2.74
N TRP A 89 12.78 -5.10 -1.98
CA TRP A 89 13.04 -3.71 -2.28
C TRP A 89 13.67 -3.61 -3.67
N SER A 90 13.12 -2.74 -4.51
CA SER A 90 13.60 -2.58 -5.89
C SER A 90 14.07 -1.15 -6.11
N LYS A 91 15.26 -1.02 -6.64
CA LYS A 91 15.84 0.29 -6.96
C LYS A 91 15.20 0.89 -8.21
#